data_92e8eafa18abb0dd5435fc62cde2d98e
#
_entry.id   92e8eafa18abb0dd5435fc62cde2d98e
#
_cell.length_a   1.000
_cell.length_b   1.000
_cell.length_c   1.000
_cell.angle_alpha   90.00
_cell.angle_beta   90.00
_cell.angle_gamma   90.00
#
_symmetry.space_group_name_H-M   'P 1'
#
loop_
_entity.id
_entity.type
_entity.pdbx_description
1 polymer ?
#
loop_
_entity_poly.entity_id
_entity_poly.type
_entity_poly.pdbx_seq_one_letter_code
_entity_poly.pdbx_strand_id
1 'polypeptide(L)'
;FDDMLTLMGKRTGQNIDEARSRITAKATRKTSERALKKLTHEVDGKLQFISDPPIITPIEEIAGGVGGVDAELAEEYVLSLIDTYAESLPDDRRHLFQHYKYVHMARKVVGVGSVGTRCWVVLFMSHRRGDPLVLQVKEADTSVLAPYAGPSKYENQGQRVVEGQRLTQAASDIF
;
A
#
# COMPACT_ATOMS: atom_id res chain seq x y z
N PHE A 1 16.55 20.12 -0.77
CA PHE A 1 15.29 20.29 -1.52
C PHE A 1 15.16 21.74 -2.01
N ASP A 2 15.38 22.74 -1.16
CA ASP A 2 15.30 24.17 -1.51
C ASP A 2 16.33 24.58 -2.57
N ASP A 3 17.56 24.06 -2.48
CA ASP A 3 18.61 24.31 -3.48
C ASP A 3 18.28 23.74 -4.86
N MET A 4 17.61 22.57 -4.89
CA MET A 4 17.17 21.95 -6.13
C MET A 4 16.04 22.75 -6.79
N LEU A 5 15.08 23.22 -6.01
CA LEU A 5 14.01 24.09 -6.51
C LEU A 5 14.54 25.44 -7.02
N THR A 6 15.53 26.01 -6.34
CA THR A 6 16.20 27.25 -6.77
C THR A 6 16.92 27.08 -8.10
N LEU A 7 17.61 25.95 -8.30
CA LEU A 7 18.26 25.60 -9.56
C LEU A 7 17.25 25.37 -10.70
N MET A 8 16.12 24.71 -10.43
CA MET A 8 15.04 24.50 -11.40
C MET A 8 14.36 25.83 -11.79
N GLY A 9 14.08 26.69 -10.82
CA GLY A 9 13.49 28.01 -11.09
C GLY A 9 14.38 28.90 -11.97
N LYS A 10 15.70 28.89 -11.74
CA LYS A 10 16.67 29.61 -12.60
C LYS A 10 16.72 29.06 -14.03
N ARG A 11 16.49 27.76 -14.22
CA ARG A 11 16.50 27.13 -15.56
C ARG A 11 15.17 27.28 -16.32
N THR A 12 14.04 27.33 -15.64
CA THR A 12 12.70 27.30 -16.26
C THR A 12 12.03 28.66 -16.27
N GLY A 13 12.59 29.68 -15.58
CA GLY A 13 11.96 31.00 -15.43
C GLY A 13 10.65 30.97 -14.60
N GLN A 14 10.37 29.88 -13.90
CA GLN A 14 9.17 29.76 -13.06
C GLN A 14 9.38 30.37 -11.68
N ASN A 15 8.32 30.97 -11.13
CA ASN A 15 8.32 31.49 -9.78
C ASN A 15 8.42 30.33 -8.77
N ILE A 16 9.56 30.28 -8.06
CA ILE A 16 9.90 29.22 -7.11
C ILE A 16 8.87 29.12 -5.99
N ASP A 17 8.38 30.26 -5.49
CA ASP A 17 7.41 30.31 -4.39
C ASP A 17 6.05 29.74 -4.81
N GLU A 18 5.66 29.99 -6.05
CA GLU A 18 4.43 29.43 -6.62
C GLU A 18 4.54 27.91 -6.84
N ALA A 19 5.67 27.43 -7.34
CA ALA A 19 5.94 26.00 -7.49
C ALA A 19 6.00 25.29 -6.13
N ARG A 20 6.64 25.88 -5.13
CA ARG A 20 6.70 25.38 -3.75
C ARG A 20 5.31 25.32 -3.13
N SER A 21 4.52 26.39 -3.24
CA SER A 21 3.14 26.45 -2.74
C SER A 21 2.26 25.37 -3.37
N ARG A 22 2.35 25.16 -4.69
CA ARG A 22 1.61 24.11 -5.40
C ARG A 22 2.01 22.70 -4.95
N ILE A 23 3.30 22.44 -4.78
CA ILE A 23 3.81 21.13 -4.30
C ILE A 23 3.36 20.87 -2.87
N THR A 24 3.51 21.86 -1.99
CA THR A 24 3.10 21.76 -0.59
C THR A 24 1.58 21.58 -0.48
N ALA A 25 0.79 22.37 -1.21
CA ALA A 25 -0.67 22.23 -1.24
C ALA A 25 -1.11 20.85 -1.79
N LYS A 26 -0.39 20.31 -2.77
CA LYS A 26 -0.67 18.97 -3.32
C LYS A 26 -0.29 17.87 -2.34
N ALA A 27 0.81 18.00 -1.63
CA ALA A 27 1.24 17.06 -0.58
C ALA A 27 0.28 17.08 0.61
N THR A 28 -0.10 18.27 1.09
CA THR A 28 -1.05 18.42 2.21
C THR A 28 -2.47 17.93 1.86
N ARG A 29 -2.83 17.88 0.57
CA ARG A 29 -4.11 17.32 0.12
C ARG A 29 -4.17 15.80 0.15
N LYS A 30 -3.04 15.10 0.19
CA LYS A 30 -2.96 13.65 0.20
C LYS A 30 -2.81 13.13 1.62
N THR A 31 -3.80 13.35 2.48
CA THR A 31 -3.83 12.78 3.82
C THR A 31 -4.51 11.42 3.82
N SER A 32 -4.11 10.56 4.77
CA SER A 32 -4.73 9.25 5.01
C SER A 32 -6.24 9.37 5.23
N GLU A 33 -6.70 10.40 5.93
CA GLU A 33 -8.13 10.69 6.13
C GLU A 33 -8.89 10.95 4.82
N ARG A 34 -8.28 11.65 3.87
CA ARG A 34 -8.91 11.88 2.56
C ARG A 34 -8.93 10.64 1.71
N ALA A 35 -7.89 9.82 1.79
CA ALA A 35 -7.88 8.51 1.13
C ALA A 35 -9.01 7.64 1.71
N LEU A 36 -9.13 7.61 3.03
CA LEU A 36 -10.19 6.90 3.74
C LEU A 36 -11.57 7.34 3.25
N LYS A 37 -11.89 8.64 3.32
CA LYS A 37 -13.19 9.20 2.90
C LYS A 37 -13.57 8.92 1.45
N LYS A 38 -12.59 8.71 0.58
CA LYS A 38 -12.83 8.40 -0.84
C LYS A 38 -12.96 6.91 -1.12
N LEU A 39 -12.33 6.09 -0.32
CA LEU A 39 -12.19 4.67 -0.57
C LEU A 39 -13.08 3.82 0.31
N THR A 40 -13.69 4.42 1.35
CA THR A 40 -14.48 3.67 2.32
C THR A 40 -15.85 4.31 2.57
N HIS A 41 -16.78 3.48 3.02
CA HIS A 41 -18.06 3.86 3.57
C HIS A 41 -18.32 3.03 4.83
N GLU A 42 -19.30 3.43 5.61
CA GLU A 42 -19.70 2.72 6.83
C GLU A 42 -20.89 1.81 6.53
N VAL A 43 -20.75 0.55 6.89
CA VAL A 43 -21.82 -0.46 6.80
C VAL A 43 -21.92 -1.11 8.17
N ASP A 44 -23.10 -1.04 8.78
CA ASP A 44 -23.40 -1.63 10.10
C ASP A 44 -22.37 -1.26 11.19
N GLY A 45 -21.92 0.00 11.18
CA GLY A 45 -20.94 0.52 12.14
C GLY A 45 -19.49 0.10 11.86
N LYS A 46 -19.21 -0.57 10.74
CA LYS A 46 -17.88 -0.97 10.31
C LYS A 46 -17.47 -0.22 9.05
N LEU A 47 -16.21 0.26 9.01
CA LEU A 47 -15.64 0.84 7.80
C LEU A 47 -15.29 -0.26 6.80
N GLN A 48 -15.78 -0.13 5.58
CA GLN A 48 -15.47 -1.04 4.46
C GLN A 48 -15.01 -0.26 3.25
N PHE A 49 -14.18 -0.85 2.40
CA PHE A 49 -13.87 -0.28 1.10
C PHE A 49 -15.13 -0.25 0.23
N ILE A 50 -15.27 0.81 -0.56
CA ILE A 50 -16.35 0.91 -1.56
C ILE A 50 -16.21 -0.20 -2.60
N SER A 51 -17.33 -0.67 -3.13
CA SER A 51 -17.36 -1.53 -4.32
C SER A 51 -17.46 -0.65 -5.58
N ASP A 52 -16.44 -0.71 -6.42
CA ASP A 52 -16.36 -0.04 -7.72
C ASP A 52 -15.60 -0.95 -8.72
N PRO A 53 -16.18 -2.12 -9.06
CA PRO A 53 -15.53 -3.04 -9.99
C PRO A 53 -15.38 -2.46 -11.40
N PRO A 54 -14.27 -2.71 -12.10
CA PRO A 54 -13.16 -3.56 -11.71
C PRO A 54 -12.08 -2.87 -10.87
N ILE A 55 -12.25 -1.58 -10.52
CA ILE A 55 -11.21 -0.75 -9.91
C ILE A 55 -10.96 -1.13 -8.45
N ILE A 56 -12.04 -1.28 -7.68
CA ILE A 56 -11.99 -1.71 -6.27
C ILE A 56 -13.06 -2.79 -6.09
N THR A 57 -12.65 -3.95 -5.58
CA THR A 57 -13.54 -5.07 -5.30
C THR A 57 -13.28 -5.56 -3.87
N PRO A 58 -14.21 -5.36 -2.93
CA PRO A 58 -14.14 -5.88 -1.56
C PRO A 58 -13.87 -7.39 -1.52
N ILE A 59 -13.23 -7.85 -0.43
CA ILE A 59 -12.84 -9.26 -0.30
C ILE A 59 -14.04 -10.19 -0.32
N GLU A 60 -15.16 -9.77 0.25
CA GLU A 60 -16.41 -10.55 0.34
C GLU A 60 -17.01 -10.82 -1.04
N GLU A 61 -16.92 -9.85 -1.95
CA GLU A 61 -17.40 -10.01 -3.32
C GLU A 61 -16.52 -10.97 -4.13
N ILE A 62 -15.23 -11.04 -3.80
CA ILE A 62 -14.29 -11.96 -4.46
C ILE A 62 -14.51 -13.37 -3.91
N ALA A 63 -14.63 -13.53 -2.61
CA ALA A 63 -14.87 -14.82 -1.95
C ALA A 63 -16.20 -15.44 -2.38
N GLY A 64 -17.27 -14.66 -2.48
CA GLY A 64 -18.58 -15.11 -2.93
C GLY A 64 -18.66 -15.45 -4.43
N GLY A 65 -17.76 -14.89 -5.26
CA GLY A 65 -17.77 -15.03 -6.72
C GLY A 65 -16.84 -16.10 -7.30
N VAL A 66 -15.83 -16.53 -6.57
CA VAL A 66 -14.81 -17.48 -7.06
C VAL A 66 -14.77 -18.72 -6.15
N GLY A 67 -15.60 -19.70 -6.47
CA GLY A 67 -15.49 -21.04 -5.90
C GLY A 67 -16.12 -21.27 -4.52
N GLY A 68 -16.95 -20.33 -4.02
CA GLY A 68 -17.73 -20.55 -2.80
C GLY A 68 -16.87 -20.67 -1.54
N VAL A 69 -15.72 -19.97 -1.48
CA VAL A 69 -14.94 -19.86 -0.24
C VAL A 69 -15.78 -19.09 0.77
N ASP A 70 -15.98 -19.67 1.94
CA ASP A 70 -16.66 -19.04 3.05
C ASP A 70 -15.97 -17.73 3.41
N ALA A 71 -16.75 -16.68 3.62
CA ALA A 71 -16.22 -15.36 3.97
C ALA A 71 -15.41 -15.40 5.29
N GLU A 72 -15.81 -16.23 6.24
CA GLU A 72 -15.11 -16.45 7.50
C GLU A 72 -13.72 -17.06 7.25
N LEU A 73 -13.61 -18.08 6.40
CA LEU A 73 -12.32 -18.68 6.03
C LEU A 73 -11.40 -17.70 5.29
N ALA A 74 -11.98 -16.83 4.46
CA ALA A 74 -11.23 -15.80 3.78
C ALA A 74 -10.65 -14.77 4.78
N GLU A 75 -11.43 -14.37 5.76
CA GLU A 75 -10.99 -13.45 6.82
C GLU A 75 -9.90 -14.07 7.70
N GLU A 76 -10.08 -15.32 8.14
CA GLU A 76 -9.04 -16.04 8.91
C GLU A 76 -7.72 -16.15 8.13
N TYR A 77 -7.80 -16.44 6.84
CA TYR A 77 -6.61 -16.48 6.00
C TYR A 77 -5.92 -15.11 5.90
N VAL A 78 -6.68 -14.02 5.73
CA VAL A 78 -6.13 -12.66 5.71
C VAL A 78 -5.46 -12.33 7.04
N LEU A 79 -6.06 -12.66 8.17
CA LEU A 79 -5.49 -12.43 9.50
C LEU A 79 -4.18 -13.21 9.68
N SER A 80 -4.10 -14.45 9.24
CA SER A 80 -2.87 -15.24 9.29
C SER A 80 -1.73 -14.65 8.45
N LEU A 81 -2.06 -14.07 7.29
CA LEU A 81 -1.08 -13.36 6.47
C LEU A 81 -0.58 -12.08 7.13
N ILE A 82 -1.46 -11.35 7.82
CA ILE A 82 -1.11 -10.13 8.56
C ILE A 82 -0.17 -10.47 9.72
N ASP A 83 -0.43 -11.54 10.45
CA ASP A 83 0.43 -12.00 11.54
C ASP A 83 1.82 -12.40 11.02
N THR A 84 1.88 -13.19 9.95
CA THR A 84 3.14 -13.57 9.28
C THR A 84 3.91 -12.34 8.80
N TYR A 85 3.21 -11.35 8.26
CA TYR A 85 3.80 -10.09 7.85
C TYR A 85 4.36 -9.32 9.05
N ALA A 86 3.60 -9.21 10.13
CA ALA A 86 4.04 -8.54 11.35
C ALA A 86 5.31 -9.18 11.93
N GLU A 87 5.41 -10.51 11.90
CA GLU A 87 6.61 -11.24 12.34
C GLU A 87 7.84 -10.95 11.46
N SER A 88 7.64 -10.68 10.17
CA SER A 88 8.71 -10.35 9.22
C SER A 88 9.28 -8.94 9.38
N LEU A 89 8.59 -8.06 10.11
CA LEU A 89 9.01 -6.68 10.33
C LEU A 89 10.17 -6.59 11.34
N PRO A 90 11.11 -5.64 11.17
CA PRO A 90 12.05 -5.24 12.21
C PRO A 90 11.31 -4.85 13.50
N ASP A 91 11.94 -5.04 14.65
CA ASP A 91 11.32 -4.89 15.97
C ASP A 91 10.69 -3.51 16.20
N ASP A 92 11.37 -2.43 15.76
CA ASP A 92 10.88 -1.07 15.86
C ASP A 92 9.58 -0.85 15.05
N ARG A 93 9.50 -1.41 13.86
CA ARG A 93 8.34 -1.34 12.97
C ARG A 93 7.22 -2.25 13.43
N ARG A 94 7.56 -3.46 13.87
CA ARG A 94 6.61 -4.39 14.47
C ARG A 94 5.90 -3.76 15.67
N HIS A 95 6.65 -3.08 16.54
CA HIS A 95 6.08 -2.36 17.67
C HIS A 95 5.08 -1.27 17.23
N LEU A 96 5.39 -0.52 16.19
CA LEU A 96 4.45 0.45 15.64
C LEU A 96 3.22 -0.22 15.03
N PHE A 97 3.42 -1.29 14.27
CA PHE A 97 2.34 -2.00 13.58
C PHE A 97 1.34 -2.63 14.55
N GLN A 98 1.78 -3.11 15.71
CA GLN A 98 0.94 -3.66 16.78
C GLN A 98 -0.09 -2.67 17.35
N HIS A 99 0.07 -1.36 17.10
CA HIS A 99 -0.93 -0.35 17.47
C HIS A 99 -2.12 -0.28 16.52
N TYR A 100 -2.09 -1.02 15.43
CA TYR A 100 -3.14 -1.03 14.40
C TYR A 100 -3.88 -2.35 14.38
N LYS A 101 -5.19 -2.29 14.21
CA LYS A 101 -6.05 -3.45 13.97
C LYS A 101 -6.50 -3.47 12.52
N TYR A 102 -6.54 -4.66 11.94
CA TYR A 102 -7.19 -4.92 10.67
C TYR A 102 -8.67 -4.52 10.74
N VAL A 103 -9.14 -3.90 9.68
CA VAL A 103 -10.54 -3.48 9.53
C VAL A 103 -11.15 -4.10 8.29
N HIS A 104 -10.50 -3.95 7.13
CA HIS A 104 -11.06 -4.40 5.87
C HIS A 104 -9.98 -4.52 4.77
N MET A 105 -10.28 -5.31 3.73
CA MET A 105 -9.40 -5.51 2.59
C MET A 105 -10.18 -5.50 1.28
N ALA A 106 -9.57 -4.99 0.22
CA ALA A 106 -10.12 -5.01 -1.12
C ALA A 106 -9.03 -5.24 -2.17
N ARG A 107 -9.37 -5.91 -3.27
CA ARG A 107 -8.53 -5.91 -4.46
C ARG A 107 -8.64 -4.55 -5.14
N LYS A 108 -7.52 -3.99 -5.56
CA LYS A 108 -7.49 -2.68 -6.20
C LYS A 108 -6.67 -2.74 -7.48
N VAL A 109 -7.28 -2.34 -8.59
CA VAL A 109 -6.54 -2.10 -9.82
C VAL A 109 -5.73 -0.82 -9.66
N VAL A 110 -4.43 -0.93 -9.87
CA VAL A 110 -3.48 0.20 -9.81
C VAL A 110 -2.87 0.41 -11.19
N GLY A 111 -2.09 1.49 -11.36
CA GLY A 111 -1.62 1.95 -12.66
C GLY A 111 -0.98 0.88 -13.56
N VAL A 112 -0.73 1.26 -14.82
CA VAL A 112 -0.30 0.38 -15.92
C VAL A 112 0.92 -0.50 -15.62
N GLY A 113 1.83 -0.06 -14.76
CA GLY A 113 3.00 -0.86 -14.34
C GLY A 113 2.67 -2.07 -13.45
N SER A 114 1.41 -2.23 -13.04
CA SER A 114 0.94 -3.36 -12.24
C SER A 114 -0.09 -4.23 -12.98
N VAL A 115 -0.22 -4.04 -14.31
CA VAL A 115 -1.10 -4.88 -15.12
C VAL A 115 -0.59 -6.32 -15.09
N GLY A 116 -1.50 -7.25 -14.80
CA GLY A 116 -1.17 -8.68 -14.70
C GLY A 116 -0.74 -9.13 -13.30
N THR A 117 -0.54 -8.20 -12.34
CA THR A 117 -0.23 -8.54 -10.94
C THR A 117 -1.41 -8.24 -10.03
N ARG A 118 -1.58 -9.06 -8.99
CA ARG A 118 -2.60 -8.83 -7.97
C ARG A 118 -2.14 -7.72 -7.03
N CYS A 119 -3.01 -6.74 -6.82
CA CYS A 119 -2.78 -5.67 -5.87
C CYS A 119 -3.97 -5.54 -4.92
N TRP A 120 -3.67 -5.42 -3.64
CA TRP A 120 -4.64 -5.31 -2.56
C TRP A 120 -4.42 -4.02 -1.80
N VAL A 121 -5.48 -3.49 -1.23
CA VAL A 121 -5.45 -2.44 -0.23
C VAL A 121 -6.01 -2.98 1.06
N VAL A 122 -5.30 -2.72 2.16
CA VAL A 122 -5.67 -3.20 3.49
C VAL A 122 -5.82 -2.00 4.40
N LEU A 123 -6.98 -1.90 5.04
CA LEU A 123 -7.30 -0.86 6.00
C LEU A 123 -7.05 -1.36 7.42
N PHE A 124 -6.30 -0.57 8.15
CA PHE A 124 -6.08 -0.72 9.58
C PHE A 124 -6.53 0.55 10.31
N MET A 125 -6.89 0.40 11.56
CA MET A 125 -7.22 1.53 12.45
C MET A 125 -6.39 1.46 13.73
N SER A 126 -5.86 2.60 14.15
CA SER A 126 -5.13 2.71 15.41
C SER A 126 -6.06 2.52 16.61
N HIS A 127 -5.62 1.70 17.59
CA HIS A 127 -6.37 1.49 18.83
C HIS A 127 -6.57 2.74 19.68
N ARG A 128 -5.63 3.70 19.64
CA ARG A 128 -5.60 4.82 20.58
C ARG A 128 -6.25 6.08 20.04
N ARG A 129 -6.12 6.36 18.75
CA ARG A 129 -6.55 7.62 18.13
C ARG A 129 -7.57 7.48 17.03
N GLY A 130 -7.85 6.25 16.59
CA GLY A 130 -8.68 6.01 15.42
C GLY A 130 -8.06 6.50 14.11
N ASP A 131 -6.73 6.71 14.09
CA ASP A 131 -6.03 7.11 12.88
C ASP A 131 -5.98 5.96 11.88
N PRO A 132 -6.36 6.18 10.61
CA PRO A 132 -6.34 5.14 9.60
C PRO A 132 -4.94 4.94 9.03
N LEU A 133 -4.59 3.67 8.81
CA LEU A 133 -3.44 3.25 8.04
C LEU A 133 -3.94 2.41 6.86
N VAL A 134 -3.64 2.85 5.64
CA VAL A 134 -3.96 2.12 4.42
C VAL A 134 -2.67 1.62 3.79
N LEU A 135 -2.49 0.32 3.79
CA LEU A 135 -1.35 -0.33 3.16
C LEU A 135 -1.73 -0.90 1.80
N GLN A 136 -0.77 -0.90 0.89
CA GLN A 136 -0.89 -1.54 -0.42
C GLN A 136 -0.02 -2.79 -0.45
N VAL A 137 -0.63 -3.93 -0.71
CA VAL A 137 0.05 -5.21 -0.85
C VAL A 137 0.05 -5.60 -2.33
N LYS A 138 1.23 -5.88 -2.85
CA LYS A 138 1.41 -6.26 -4.25
C LYS A 138 2.05 -7.62 -4.36
N GLU A 139 1.57 -8.41 -5.31
CA GLU A 139 2.20 -9.67 -5.68
C GLU A 139 3.60 -9.44 -6.23
N ALA A 140 4.51 -10.30 -5.86
CA ALA A 140 5.87 -10.33 -6.38
C ALA A 140 6.17 -11.70 -6.97
N ASP A 141 6.32 -11.75 -8.29
CA ASP A 141 6.69 -12.93 -9.03
C ASP A 141 8.20 -13.01 -9.27
N THR A 142 8.64 -14.13 -9.87
CA THR A 142 10.01 -14.28 -10.34
C THR A 142 10.41 -13.12 -11.25
N SER A 143 11.62 -12.60 -11.06
CA SER A 143 12.12 -11.49 -11.89
C SER A 143 12.15 -11.88 -13.36
N VAL A 144 11.62 -11.02 -14.22
CA VAL A 144 11.74 -11.17 -15.69
C VAL A 144 13.19 -11.17 -16.18
N LEU A 145 14.12 -10.70 -15.34
CA LEU A 145 15.56 -10.73 -15.63
C LEU A 145 16.23 -12.05 -15.21
N ALA A 146 15.58 -12.91 -14.43
CA ALA A 146 16.17 -14.15 -13.94
C ALA A 146 16.72 -15.06 -15.05
N PRO A 147 16.08 -15.21 -16.21
CA PRO A 147 16.62 -16.00 -17.32
C PRO A 147 17.95 -15.46 -17.89
N TYR A 148 18.23 -14.18 -17.70
CA TYR A 148 19.39 -13.49 -18.27
C TYR A 148 20.48 -13.21 -17.23
N ALA A 149 20.09 -12.87 -16.01
CA ALA A 149 21.00 -12.46 -14.94
C ALA A 149 21.25 -13.57 -13.89
N GLY A 150 20.59 -14.71 -14.06
CA GLY A 150 20.61 -15.79 -13.07
C GLY A 150 19.59 -15.62 -11.95
N PRO A 151 19.42 -16.65 -11.12
CA PRO A 151 18.45 -16.65 -10.01
C PRO A 151 18.83 -15.63 -8.94
N SER A 152 17.80 -15.12 -8.26
CA SER A 152 18.02 -14.30 -7.06
C SER A 152 18.62 -15.12 -5.92
N LYS A 153 19.42 -14.47 -5.06
CA LYS A 153 19.88 -15.07 -3.79
C LYS A 153 18.76 -15.22 -2.75
N TYR A 154 17.63 -14.56 -2.95
CA TYR A 154 16.47 -14.63 -2.06
C TYR A 154 15.47 -15.66 -2.61
N GLU A 155 15.05 -16.58 -1.76
CA GLU A 155 14.03 -17.58 -2.11
C GLU A 155 12.64 -16.94 -2.20
N ASN A 156 12.32 -16.00 -1.30
CA ASN A 156 11.06 -15.28 -1.31
C ASN A 156 11.13 -14.07 -2.25
N GLN A 157 10.20 -13.99 -3.22
CA GLN A 157 10.18 -12.93 -4.23
C GLN A 157 9.83 -11.57 -3.63
N GLY A 158 8.97 -11.51 -2.61
CA GLY A 158 8.68 -10.29 -1.86
C GLY A 158 9.93 -9.74 -1.17
N GLN A 159 10.69 -10.60 -0.50
CA GLN A 159 11.97 -10.24 0.11
C GLN A 159 12.94 -9.68 -0.95
N ARG A 160 13.05 -10.33 -2.10
CA ARG A 160 13.89 -9.83 -3.22
C ARG A 160 13.52 -8.40 -3.60
N VAL A 161 12.22 -8.10 -3.72
CA VAL A 161 11.75 -6.76 -4.07
C VAL A 161 12.10 -5.75 -2.99
N VAL A 162 11.79 -6.05 -1.72
CA VAL A 162 12.04 -5.16 -0.58
C VAL A 162 13.53 -4.87 -0.42
N GLU A 163 14.38 -5.89 -0.50
CA GLU A 163 15.83 -5.70 -0.40
C GLU A 163 16.39 -4.91 -1.59
N GLY A 164 15.84 -5.10 -2.79
CA GLY A 164 16.18 -4.29 -3.96
C GLY A 164 15.80 -2.82 -3.78
N GLN A 165 14.63 -2.54 -3.21
CA GLN A 165 14.21 -1.18 -2.88
C GLN A 165 15.13 -0.52 -1.85
N ARG A 166 15.50 -1.24 -0.79
CA ARG A 166 16.43 -0.75 0.24
C ARG A 166 17.79 -0.34 -0.31
N LEU A 167 18.27 -1.05 -1.34
CA LEU A 167 19.53 -0.72 -1.98
C LEU A 167 19.46 0.53 -2.89
N THR A 168 18.30 0.83 -3.43
CA THR A 168 18.12 1.88 -4.45
C THR A 168 17.44 3.14 -3.94
N GLN A 169 16.82 3.09 -2.78
CA GLN A 169 16.09 4.21 -2.17
C GLN A 169 16.86 4.82 -1.01
N ALA A 170 16.84 6.15 -0.89
CA ALA A 170 17.43 6.87 0.25
C ALA A 170 16.69 6.58 1.57
N ALA A 171 15.38 6.29 1.48
CA ALA A 171 14.55 5.82 2.59
C ALA A 171 13.51 4.84 2.05
N SER A 172 13.27 3.75 2.75
CA SER A 172 12.18 2.83 2.46
C SER A 172 10.90 3.28 3.16
N ASP A 173 9.76 2.76 2.72
CA ASP A 173 8.50 2.88 3.43
C ASP A 173 8.63 2.32 4.86
N ILE A 174 7.78 2.84 5.77
CA ILE A 174 7.82 2.42 7.18
C ILE A 174 7.40 0.95 7.31
N PHE A 175 6.42 0.56 6.49
CA PHE A 175 5.84 -0.79 6.48
C PHE A 175 6.00 -1.42 5.10
#